data_c3e8ee2387422ca038346c6f3477c140
#
_entry.id   c3e8ee2387422ca038346c6f3477c140
#
_cell.length_a   1.000
_cell.length_b   1.000
_cell.length_c   1.000
_cell.angle_alpha   90.00
_cell.angle_beta   90.00
_cell.angle_gamma   90.00
#
_symmetry.space_group_name_H-M   'P 1'
#
loop_
_entity.id
_entity.type
_entity.pdbx_description
1 polymer ?
#
loop_
_entity_poly.entity_id
_entity_poly.type
_entity_poly.pdbx_seq_one_letter_code
_entity_poly.pdbx_strand_id
1 'polypeptide(L)'
;MNNENELLRQDILSYLEQHEKKDMLRFLTCGSVDDGKSTLIGRLLHDSKMIYEDQLAAITKDSKKVGTTGEKVDLALLVDGLQSEREQGITIDVAYRYFSTDKRKFIIADTPGHEQYTRNMVTGASTCDLAIILVDARGGVKVQTKRHSFLVSLLGIKHVIVAINKMDLMDYSEEVYKQIQEDYLKFAEQLDIPDIQFVPISALEGDNVVGKSEKTPWFDGTPLMEMLENIEIGEDDNHEDFRFPVQYVNRPNLDFRGFAGTVVSGQVAPGDEVTALPSGKKSKVKQVVTFEGDQERAYVPQAVTLTLEDEIDISRGDMIVKSDNLPLLNTQFKTHLVWMSEEPLMPNKQYLFKFATKSTPGVVAHIDNQIDVNTLEETDAMHLNLNEIGVVDVKFTQPVACDPYKRNRPTGSFIVIDRLTNGTVGAGMIIDEIAGDAQHTSPNFSEFELEFNALVRKHFPHWNSVDISKL
;
A
#
# COMPACT_ATOMS: atom_id res chain seq x y z
N MET A 1 -0.58 51.05 -8.92
CA MET A 1 -1.35 49.88 -9.43
C MET A 1 -0.50 48.77 -9.99
N ASN A 2 0.60 48.99 -10.76
CA ASN A 2 1.43 47.88 -11.26
C ASN A 2 2.31 47.21 -10.18
N ASN A 3 2.80 47.95 -9.19
CA ASN A 3 3.70 47.41 -8.15
C ASN A 3 2.99 46.53 -7.10
N GLU A 4 1.74 46.84 -6.76
CA GLU A 4 0.96 45.98 -5.84
C GLU A 4 0.55 44.64 -6.44
N ASN A 5 0.23 44.63 -7.76
CA ASN A 5 -0.09 43.40 -8.45
C ASN A 5 1.15 42.51 -8.70
N GLU A 6 2.34 43.07 -8.77
CA GLU A 6 3.60 42.34 -8.89
C GLU A 6 4.03 41.73 -7.54
N LEU A 7 3.88 42.48 -6.46
CA LEU A 7 4.11 41.96 -5.09
C LEU A 7 3.13 40.85 -4.70
N LEU A 8 1.85 41.01 -5.02
CA LEU A 8 0.85 39.96 -4.80
C LEU A 8 1.13 38.71 -5.65
N ARG A 9 1.61 38.84 -6.89
CA ARG A 9 2.02 37.71 -7.73
C ARG A 9 3.28 37.01 -7.19
N GLN A 10 4.27 37.76 -6.72
CA GLN A 10 5.48 37.19 -6.11
C GLN A 10 5.15 36.47 -4.80
N ASP A 11 4.22 37.00 -4.00
CA ASP A 11 3.77 36.37 -2.76
C ASP A 11 2.99 35.09 -3.02
N ILE A 12 2.15 35.07 -4.06
CA ILE A 12 1.40 33.86 -4.49
C ILE A 12 2.36 32.79 -5.05
N LEU A 13 3.34 33.17 -5.89
CA LEU A 13 4.30 32.23 -6.44
C LEU A 13 5.18 31.62 -5.35
N SER A 14 5.66 32.44 -4.41
CA SER A 14 6.43 31.97 -3.26
C SER A 14 5.63 31.03 -2.37
N TYR A 15 4.34 31.33 -2.13
CA TYR A 15 3.43 30.46 -1.41
C TYR A 15 3.22 29.12 -2.13
N LEU A 16 3.02 29.15 -3.46
CA LEU A 16 2.85 27.93 -4.28
C LEU A 16 4.12 27.07 -4.26
N GLU A 17 5.29 27.66 -4.40
CA GLU A 17 6.57 26.94 -4.33
C GLU A 17 6.81 26.29 -2.97
N GLN A 18 6.51 27.01 -1.86
CA GLN A 18 6.59 26.46 -0.51
C GLN A 18 5.57 25.33 -0.32
N HIS A 19 4.36 25.50 -0.86
CA HIS A 19 3.31 24.50 -0.73
C HIS A 19 3.62 23.25 -1.58
N GLU A 20 4.28 23.41 -2.73
CA GLU A 20 4.68 22.31 -3.60
C GLU A 20 5.77 21.44 -2.97
N LYS A 21 6.68 22.04 -2.21
CA LYS A 21 7.80 21.36 -1.53
C LYS A 21 7.44 20.70 -0.20
N LYS A 22 6.21 20.91 0.33
CA LYS A 22 5.78 20.25 1.57
C LYS A 22 5.72 18.76 1.37
N ASP A 23 6.30 18.03 2.32
CA ASP A 23 6.18 16.58 2.43
C ASP A 23 4.71 16.15 2.59
N MET A 24 4.40 14.92 2.21
CA MET A 24 3.04 14.38 2.23
C MET A 24 2.99 13.08 3.02
N LEU A 25 2.11 13.05 4.02
CA LEU A 25 1.80 11.85 4.80
C LEU A 25 0.43 11.29 4.39
N ARG A 26 0.40 10.02 4.06
CA ARG A 26 -0.84 9.26 3.87
C ARG A 26 -1.09 8.41 5.10
N PHE A 27 -2.23 8.60 5.73
CA PHE A 27 -2.59 7.79 6.89
C PHE A 27 -4.03 7.32 6.84
N LEU A 28 -4.28 6.18 7.44
CA LEU A 28 -5.64 5.68 7.62
C LEU A 28 -6.09 5.83 9.08
N THR A 29 -7.40 5.95 9.24
CA THR A 29 -8.05 5.80 10.56
C THR A 29 -8.80 4.48 10.59
N CYS A 30 -8.55 3.68 11.61
CA CYS A 30 -9.24 2.41 11.84
C CYS A 30 -9.56 2.22 13.32
N GLY A 31 -10.44 1.27 13.63
CA GLY A 31 -10.98 1.04 14.96
C GLY A 31 -12.38 0.46 14.87
N SER A 32 -12.95 0.03 15.98
CA SER A 32 -14.31 -0.50 16.01
C SER A 32 -15.36 0.53 15.61
N VAL A 33 -16.55 0.04 15.32
CA VAL A 33 -17.73 0.90 15.20
C VAL A 33 -17.89 1.67 16.52
N ASP A 34 -18.24 2.94 16.44
CA ASP A 34 -18.40 3.87 17.57
C ASP A 34 -17.12 4.26 18.34
N ASP A 35 -15.93 3.85 17.93
CA ASP A 35 -14.69 4.31 18.56
C ASP A 35 -14.35 5.80 18.25
N GLY A 36 -15.10 6.44 17.33
CA GLY A 36 -15.04 7.88 17.06
C GLY A 36 -14.14 8.27 15.87
N LYS A 37 -13.97 7.39 14.86
CA LYS A 37 -13.17 7.65 13.65
C LYS A 37 -13.62 8.91 12.92
N SER A 38 -14.88 8.96 12.50
CA SER A 38 -15.45 10.09 11.76
C SER A 38 -15.39 11.40 12.58
N THR A 39 -15.60 11.31 13.91
CA THR A 39 -15.46 12.46 14.82
C THR A 39 -14.04 12.98 14.83
N LEU A 40 -13.03 12.09 14.90
CA LEU A 40 -11.61 12.49 14.88
C LEU A 40 -11.24 13.13 13.53
N ILE A 41 -11.63 12.56 12.42
CA ILE A 41 -11.37 13.12 11.08
C ILE A 41 -12.04 14.50 10.96
N GLY A 42 -13.30 14.61 11.35
CA GLY A 42 -14.01 15.86 11.38
C GLY A 42 -13.32 16.93 12.25
N ARG A 43 -12.78 16.53 13.40
CA ARG A 43 -11.98 17.38 14.30
C ARG A 43 -10.68 17.85 13.65
N LEU A 44 -9.92 16.95 13.03
CA LEU A 44 -8.69 17.29 12.32
C LEU A 44 -8.95 18.29 11.18
N LEU A 45 -9.99 18.08 10.39
CA LEU A 45 -10.39 18.97 9.30
C LEU A 45 -10.87 20.34 9.83
N HIS A 46 -11.66 20.35 10.91
CA HIS A 46 -12.17 21.57 11.52
C HIS A 46 -11.03 22.43 12.09
N ASP A 47 -10.18 21.83 12.92
CA ASP A 47 -9.16 22.56 13.67
C ASP A 47 -7.98 22.98 12.78
N SER A 48 -7.74 22.29 11.64
CA SER A 48 -6.81 22.72 10.59
C SER A 48 -7.35 23.86 9.71
N LYS A 49 -8.56 24.39 9.99
CA LYS A 49 -9.21 25.47 9.26
C LYS A 49 -9.44 25.22 7.76
N MET A 50 -9.56 23.94 7.39
CA MET A 50 -9.80 23.53 5.99
C MET A 50 -11.28 23.40 5.66
N ILE A 51 -12.17 23.78 6.56
CA ILE A 51 -13.62 23.80 6.33
C ILE A 51 -14.06 25.20 5.99
N TYR A 52 -14.77 25.36 4.89
CA TYR A 52 -15.36 26.62 4.51
C TYR A 52 -16.53 27.01 5.45
N GLU A 53 -16.71 28.29 5.70
CA GLU A 53 -17.73 28.81 6.64
C GLU A 53 -19.16 28.38 6.27
N ASP A 54 -19.47 28.27 4.99
CA ASP A 54 -20.76 27.80 4.48
C ASP A 54 -21.00 26.32 4.76
N GLN A 55 -19.96 25.47 4.65
CA GLN A 55 -20.02 24.07 5.02
C GLN A 55 -20.23 23.92 6.54
N LEU A 56 -19.50 24.68 7.34
CA LEU A 56 -19.66 24.66 8.79
C LEU A 56 -21.05 25.09 9.22
N ALA A 57 -21.60 26.14 8.58
CA ALA A 57 -22.97 26.60 8.82
C ALA A 57 -24.03 25.54 8.43
N ALA A 58 -23.82 24.83 7.32
CA ALA A 58 -24.71 23.74 6.89
C ALA A 58 -24.70 22.58 7.90
N ILE A 59 -23.51 22.16 8.35
CA ILE A 59 -23.36 21.08 9.31
C ILE A 59 -23.92 21.44 10.67
N THR A 60 -23.72 22.69 11.11
CA THR A 60 -24.31 23.18 12.36
C THR A 60 -25.84 23.10 12.34
N LYS A 61 -26.45 23.32 11.18
CA LYS A 61 -27.90 23.21 10.98
C LYS A 61 -28.36 21.75 10.94
N ASP A 62 -27.61 20.88 10.27
CA ASP A 62 -27.92 19.46 10.13
C ASP A 62 -27.67 18.71 11.46
N SER A 63 -26.62 19.08 12.21
CA SER A 63 -26.32 18.55 13.55
C SER A 63 -27.50 18.70 14.53
N LYS A 64 -28.24 19.81 14.45
CA LYS A 64 -29.44 20.02 15.25
C LYS A 64 -30.61 19.09 14.90
N LYS A 65 -30.61 18.49 13.70
CA LYS A 65 -31.68 17.62 13.21
C LYS A 65 -31.36 16.14 13.35
N VAL A 66 -30.13 15.76 13.08
CA VAL A 66 -29.68 14.35 12.92
C VAL A 66 -28.43 14.06 13.75
N GLY A 67 -27.81 15.06 14.37
CA GLY A 67 -26.55 14.87 15.13
C GLY A 67 -26.72 14.00 16.38
N THR A 68 -25.68 13.24 16.68
CA THR A 68 -25.60 12.31 17.81
C THR A 68 -24.93 12.93 19.05
N THR A 69 -24.40 14.16 18.95
CA THR A 69 -23.55 14.82 19.96
C THR A 69 -24.28 15.80 20.88
N GLY A 70 -25.63 15.79 20.88
CA GLY A 70 -26.46 16.69 21.71
C GLY A 70 -26.44 18.14 21.18
N GLU A 71 -26.05 19.09 22.04
CA GLU A 71 -25.98 20.53 21.67
C GLU A 71 -24.72 20.91 20.87
N LYS A 72 -23.72 20.04 20.82
CA LYS A 72 -22.46 20.28 20.10
C LYS A 72 -22.60 19.96 18.61
N VAL A 73 -21.79 20.66 17.79
CA VAL A 73 -21.73 20.38 16.36
C VAL A 73 -21.18 18.96 16.13
N ASP A 74 -21.93 18.13 15.44
CA ASP A 74 -21.51 16.79 15.08
C ASP A 74 -20.56 16.85 13.88
N LEU A 75 -19.27 16.83 14.15
CA LEU A 75 -18.23 16.92 13.14
C LEU A 75 -18.12 15.64 12.28
N ALA A 76 -18.73 14.51 12.72
CA ALA A 76 -18.79 13.30 11.90
C ALA A 76 -19.57 13.52 10.59
N LEU A 77 -20.57 14.41 10.61
CA LEU A 77 -21.34 14.77 9.41
C LEU A 77 -20.50 15.44 8.30
N LEU A 78 -19.28 15.91 8.60
CA LEU A 78 -18.31 16.35 7.60
C LEU A 78 -17.79 15.22 6.72
N VAL A 79 -17.74 14.04 7.29
CA VAL A 79 -17.04 12.88 6.72
C VAL A 79 -18.00 11.96 5.99
N ASP A 80 -19.21 11.80 6.48
CA ASP A 80 -20.23 10.93 5.94
C ASP A 80 -20.68 11.38 4.53
N GLY A 81 -20.11 10.75 3.51
CA GLY A 81 -20.32 11.11 2.10
C GLY A 81 -21.53 10.47 1.47
N LEU A 82 -21.82 9.20 1.78
CA LEU A 82 -22.92 8.43 1.21
C LEU A 82 -24.19 8.58 2.04
N GLN A 83 -25.35 8.56 1.38
CA GLN A 83 -26.63 8.60 2.07
C GLN A 83 -26.79 7.37 2.99
N SER A 84 -26.35 6.20 2.53
CA SER A 84 -26.37 4.95 3.30
C SER A 84 -25.50 4.99 4.56
N GLU A 85 -24.35 5.69 4.51
CA GLU A 85 -23.49 5.91 5.68
C GLU A 85 -24.18 6.79 6.72
N ARG A 86 -24.83 7.87 6.27
CA ARG A 86 -25.60 8.76 7.15
C ARG A 86 -26.81 8.07 7.80
N GLU A 87 -27.49 7.21 7.04
CA GLU A 87 -28.67 6.47 7.55
C GLU A 87 -28.27 5.37 8.55
N GLN A 88 -27.10 4.73 8.33
CA GLN A 88 -26.64 3.63 9.17
C GLN A 88 -25.67 4.07 10.29
N GLY A 89 -25.08 5.27 10.17
CA GLY A 89 -24.08 5.81 11.09
C GLY A 89 -22.75 5.03 11.07
N ILE A 90 -22.42 4.41 9.94
CA ILE A 90 -21.18 3.63 9.76
C ILE A 90 -20.51 3.99 8.44
N THR A 91 -19.19 3.98 8.41
CA THR A 91 -18.40 4.06 7.16
C THR A 91 -18.52 2.73 6.41
N ILE A 92 -18.85 2.79 5.13
CA ILE A 92 -19.05 1.61 4.24
C ILE A 92 -17.91 1.51 3.25
N ASP A 93 -17.58 2.60 2.56
CA ASP A 93 -16.54 2.65 1.55
C ASP A 93 -15.35 3.48 2.01
N VAL A 94 -14.23 3.37 1.29
CA VAL A 94 -13.04 4.19 1.59
C VAL A 94 -13.25 5.59 1.06
N ALA A 95 -13.18 6.56 1.94
CA ALA A 95 -13.22 7.97 1.58
C ALA A 95 -11.87 8.63 1.83
N TYR A 96 -11.36 9.36 0.81
CA TYR A 96 -10.13 10.11 0.96
C TYR A 96 -10.44 11.58 1.27
N ARG A 97 -9.75 12.11 2.28
CA ARG A 97 -9.83 13.51 2.69
C ARG A 97 -8.45 14.13 2.66
N TYR A 98 -8.40 15.40 2.31
CA TYR A 98 -7.15 16.13 2.12
C TYR A 98 -7.14 17.36 3.03
N PHE A 99 -6.04 17.55 3.72
CA PHE A 99 -5.79 18.80 4.42
C PHE A 99 -4.29 19.10 4.46
N SER A 100 -3.91 20.28 4.87
CA SER A 100 -2.51 20.65 5.04
C SER A 100 -2.35 21.59 6.22
N THR A 101 -1.20 21.50 6.88
CA THR A 101 -0.72 22.50 7.83
C THR A 101 0.39 23.32 7.17
N ASP A 102 0.98 24.23 7.92
CA ASP A 102 2.14 24.97 7.40
C ASP A 102 3.35 24.07 7.16
N LYS A 103 3.42 22.94 7.86
CA LYS A 103 4.56 22.00 7.78
C LYS A 103 4.36 20.89 6.73
N ARG A 104 3.16 20.29 6.63
CA ARG A 104 2.96 19.04 5.88
C ARG A 104 1.59 18.97 5.20
N LYS A 105 1.50 18.21 4.12
CA LYS A 105 0.25 17.80 3.45
C LYS A 105 -0.19 16.44 3.98
N PHE A 106 -1.49 16.23 4.07
CA PHE A 106 -2.07 15.00 4.59
C PHE A 106 -3.14 14.45 3.65
N ILE A 107 -3.13 13.13 3.49
CA ILE A 107 -4.23 12.38 2.89
C ILE A 107 -4.72 11.40 3.95
N ILE A 108 -5.99 11.52 4.33
CA ILE A 108 -6.65 10.60 5.24
C ILE A 108 -7.41 9.57 4.40
N ALA A 109 -7.18 8.29 4.64
CA ALA A 109 -8.06 7.23 4.20
C ALA A 109 -9.00 6.87 5.37
N ASP A 110 -10.26 7.32 5.28
CA ASP A 110 -11.30 6.90 6.21
C ASP A 110 -11.74 5.49 5.84
N THR A 111 -11.54 4.54 6.77
CA THR A 111 -11.80 3.12 6.51
C THR A 111 -12.90 2.56 7.40
N PRO A 112 -13.72 1.64 6.88
CA PRO A 112 -14.78 1.00 7.64
C PRO A 112 -14.26 0.27 8.88
N GLY A 113 -15.01 0.36 9.97
CA GLY A 113 -14.73 -0.39 11.21
C GLY A 113 -15.33 -1.79 11.26
N HIS A 114 -16.32 -2.10 10.41
CA HIS A 114 -17.05 -3.35 10.44
C HIS A 114 -16.36 -4.45 9.65
N GLU A 115 -16.36 -5.68 10.15
CA GLU A 115 -15.66 -6.83 9.53
C GLU A 115 -16.08 -7.14 8.09
N GLN A 116 -17.36 -6.91 7.76
CA GLN A 116 -17.90 -7.13 6.42
C GLN A 116 -17.23 -6.24 5.35
N TYR A 117 -16.55 -5.18 5.76
CA TYR A 117 -15.88 -4.23 4.88
C TYR A 117 -14.34 -4.31 4.96
N THR A 118 -13.79 -5.44 5.44
CA THR A 118 -12.33 -5.66 5.54
C THR A 118 -11.62 -5.39 4.21
N ARG A 119 -12.22 -5.78 3.08
CA ARG A 119 -11.68 -5.49 1.74
C ARG A 119 -11.45 -3.99 1.48
N ASN A 120 -12.38 -3.14 1.97
CA ASN A 120 -12.29 -1.70 1.81
C ASN A 120 -11.19 -1.13 2.70
N MET A 121 -11.05 -1.65 3.94
CA MET A 121 -9.94 -1.30 4.81
C MET A 121 -8.58 -1.65 4.19
N VAL A 122 -8.41 -2.86 3.64
CA VAL A 122 -7.19 -3.29 2.96
C VAL A 122 -6.87 -2.36 1.78
N THR A 123 -7.88 -1.97 1.01
CA THR A 123 -7.72 -1.03 -0.12
C THR A 123 -7.22 0.34 0.37
N GLY A 124 -7.81 0.91 1.41
CA GLY A 124 -7.38 2.19 1.99
C GLY A 124 -5.97 2.11 2.58
N ALA A 125 -5.70 1.06 3.34
CA ALA A 125 -4.43 0.86 4.03
C ALA A 125 -3.25 0.61 3.08
N SER A 126 -3.48 0.01 1.90
CA SER A 126 -2.42 -0.35 0.96
C SER A 126 -1.59 0.83 0.46
N THR A 127 -2.10 2.05 0.56
CA THR A 127 -1.44 3.28 0.10
C THR A 127 -0.96 4.17 1.24
N CYS A 128 -1.15 3.74 2.50
CA CYS A 128 -0.83 4.54 3.67
C CYS A 128 0.55 4.21 4.24
N ASP A 129 1.16 5.24 4.83
CA ASP A 129 2.45 5.20 5.49
C ASP A 129 2.29 5.02 7.02
N LEU A 130 1.15 5.47 7.56
CA LEU A 130 0.83 5.46 8.98
C LEU A 130 -0.62 5.02 9.22
N ALA A 131 -0.88 4.33 10.34
CA ALA A 131 -2.22 4.00 10.80
C ALA A 131 -2.52 4.64 12.15
N ILE A 132 -3.69 5.29 12.26
CA ILE A 132 -4.27 5.72 13.54
C ILE A 132 -5.30 4.69 13.94
N ILE A 133 -5.02 3.95 15.01
CA ILE A 133 -5.93 2.95 15.57
C ILE A 133 -6.65 3.56 16.76
N LEU A 134 -7.96 3.79 16.60
CA LEU A 134 -8.78 4.32 17.67
C LEU A 134 -9.21 3.21 18.62
N VAL A 135 -9.12 3.50 19.91
CA VAL A 135 -9.58 2.62 21.01
C VAL A 135 -10.47 3.44 21.93
N ASP A 136 -11.72 3.03 22.10
CA ASP A 136 -12.63 3.64 23.07
C ASP A 136 -12.16 3.33 24.50
N ALA A 137 -11.84 4.35 25.28
CA ALA A 137 -11.32 4.22 26.66
C ALA A 137 -12.23 3.40 27.59
N ARG A 138 -13.54 3.36 27.31
CA ARG A 138 -14.51 2.58 28.10
C ARG A 138 -14.42 1.07 27.86
N GLY A 139 -14.04 0.69 26.63
CA GLY A 139 -14.06 -0.73 26.20
C GLY A 139 -12.69 -1.36 26.05
N GLY A 140 -11.62 -0.56 26.01
CA GLY A 140 -10.26 -1.05 25.80
C GLY A 140 -10.04 -1.77 24.47
N VAL A 141 -9.05 -2.65 24.45
CA VAL A 141 -8.64 -3.40 23.23
C VAL A 141 -9.66 -4.47 22.89
N LYS A 142 -10.39 -4.26 21.81
CA LYS A 142 -11.44 -5.19 21.31
C LYS A 142 -10.88 -6.12 20.21
N VAL A 143 -11.68 -7.15 19.85
CA VAL A 143 -11.36 -8.06 18.74
C VAL A 143 -11.12 -7.28 17.43
N GLN A 144 -11.95 -6.28 17.12
CA GLN A 144 -11.77 -5.46 15.93
C GLN A 144 -10.50 -4.62 15.98
N THR A 145 -10.09 -4.12 17.14
CA THR A 145 -8.81 -3.44 17.32
C THR A 145 -7.65 -4.36 16.94
N LYS A 146 -7.69 -5.61 17.42
CA LYS A 146 -6.67 -6.62 17.10
C LYS A 146 -6.64 -6.95 15.60
N ARG A 147 -7.81 -7.15 14.99
CA ARG A 147 -7.94 -7.40 13.54
C ARG A 147 -7.33 -6.28 12.71
N HIS A 148 -7.67 -5.02 13.03
CA HIS A 148 -7.14 -3.88 12.30
C HIS A 148 -5.62 -3.75 12.46
N SER A 149 -5.11 -3.98 13.66
CA SER A 149 -3.67 -3.98 13.93
C SER A 149 -2.95 -5.07 13.15
N PHE A 150 -3.53 -6.27 13.06
CA PHE A 150 -2.99 -7.35 12.24
C PHE A 150 -2.95 -6.99 10.75
N LEU A 151 -4.03 -6.43 10.22
CA LEU A 151 -4.08 -5.99 8.81
C LEU A 151 -3.07 -4.90 8.52
N VAL A 152 -2.90 -3.95 9.43
CA VAL A 152 -1.89 -2.88 9.35
C VAL A 152 -0.48 -3.48 9.31
N SER A 153 -0.18 -4.43 10.18
CA SER A 153 1.08 -5.18 10.20
C SER A 153 1.29 -5.98 8.91
N LEU A 154 0.29 -6.73 8.46
CA LEU A 154 0.35 -7.53 7.23
C LEU A 154 0.62 -6.67 5.99
N LEU A 155 0.03 -5.48 5.94
CA LEU A 155 0.23 -4.50 4.86
C LEU A 155 1.54 -3.70 5.00
N GLY A 156 2.37 -4.02 5.98
CA GLY A 156 3.71 -3.47 6.15
C GLY A 156 3.73 -1.98 6.53
N ILE A 157 2.68 -1.49 7.19
CA ILE A 157 2.66 -0.13 7.75
C ILE A 157 3.50 -0.15 9.03
N LYS A 158 4.58 0.63 9.04
CA LYS A 158 5.57 0.62 10.13
C LYS A 158 5.20 1.53 11.29
N HIS A 159 4.41 2.57 11.04
CA HIS A 159 4.05 3.59 12.02
C HIS A 159 2.61 3.45 12.45
N VAL A 160 2.38 3.26 13.74
CA VAL A 160 1.06 3.14 14.33
C VAL A 160 0.92 4.13 15.47
N ILE A 161 -0.15 4.92 15.45
CA ILE A 161 -0.57 5.75 16.58
C ILE A 161 -1.86 5.15 17.14
N VAL A 162 -1.78 4.67 18.38
CA VAL A 162 -2.95 4.20 19.12
C VAL A 162 -3.58 5.39 19.83
N ALA A 163 -4.68 5.88 19.28
CA ALA A 163 -5.43 7.00 19.86
C ALA A 163 -6.48 6.46 20.82
N ILE A 164 -6.22 6.57 22.12
CA ILE A 164 -7.14 6.18 23.18
C ILE A 164 -8.15 7.31 23.33
N ASN A 165 -9.32 7.11 22.71
CA ASN A 165 -10.34 8.14 22.52
C ASN A 165 -11.43 8.06 23.60
N LYS A 166 -12.20 9.14 23.72
CA LYS A 166 -13.27 9.32 24.70
C LYS A 166 -12.77 9.31 26.15
N MET A 167 -11.58 9.86 26.36
CA MET A 167 -11.01 10.04 27.69
C MET A 167 -11.87 10.93 28.59
N ASP A 168 -12.65 11.83 27.98
CA ASP A 168 -13.65 12.67 28.65
C ASP A 168 -14.72 11.85 29.39
N LEU A 169 -15.05 10.66 28.90
CA LEU A 169 -16.02 9.73 29.54
C LEU A 169 -15.40 8.88 30.67
N MET A 170 -14.09 8.96 30.83
CA MET A 170 -13.32 8.26 31.86
C MET A 170 -12.58 9.23 32.79
N ASP A 171 -13.09 10.46 32.90
CA ASP A 171 -12.51 11.53 33.73
C ASP A 171 -11.00 11.75 33.49
N TYR A 172 -10.54 11.51 32.24
CA TYR A 172 -9.13 11.61 31.84
C TYR A 172 -8.16 10.78 32.69
N SER A 173 -8.59 9.60 33.13
CA SER A 173 -7.84 8.73 34.03
C SER A 173 -6.54 8.20 33.41
N GLU A 174 -5.42 8.49 34.09
CA GLU A 174 -4.10 7.94 33.74
C GLU A 174 -4.06 6.40 33.86
N GLU A 175 -4.75 5.84 34.86
CA GLU A 175 -4.78 4.39 35.10
C GLU A 175 -5.44 3.66 33.93
N VAL A 176 -6.58 4.19 33.44
CA VAL A 176 -7.29 3.61 32.26
C VAL A 176 -6.39 3.69 31.02
N TYR A 177 -5.71 4.81 30.81
CA TYR A 177 -4.77 4.96 29.69
C TYR A 177 -3.66 3.94 29.74
N LYS A 178 -2.97 3.79 30.88
CA LYS A 178 -1.87 2.84 31.06
C LYS A 178 -2.32 1.38 30.90
N GLN A 179 -3.48 1.03 31.43
CA GLN A 179 -4.00 -0.33 31.28
C GLN A 179 -4.24 -0.68 29.80
N ILE A 180 -4.85 0.23 29.03
CA ILE A 180 -5.10 -0.01 27.60
C ILE A 180 -3.77 -0.07 26.81
N GLN A 181 -2.80 0.76 27.19
CA GLN A 181 -1.47 0.73 26.59
C GLN A 181 -0.78 -0.62 26.82
N GLU A 182 -0.80 -1.14 28.03
CA GLU A 182 -0.21 -2.42 28.38
C GLU A 182 -0.90 -3.58 27.64
N ASP A 183 -2.24 -3.59 27.63
CA ASP A 183 -3.02 -4.61 26.93
C ASP A 183 -2.75 -4.62 25.42
N TYR A 184 -2.60 -3.43 24.83
CA TYR A 184 -2.31 -3.30 23.41
C TYR A 184 -0.88 -3.77 23.10
N LEU A 185 0.12 -3.33 23.87
CA LEU A 185 1.52 -3.73 23.67
C LEU A 185 1.72 -5.23 23.81
N LYS A 186 1.08 -5.86 24.79
CA LYS A 186 1.12 -7.32 24.96
C LYS A 186 0.57 -8.06 23.73
N PHE A 187 -0.48 -7.56 23.13
CA PHE A 187 -1.01 -8.11 21.88
C PHE A 187 -0.04 -7.84 20.71
N ALA A 188 0.50 -6.63 20.63
CA ALA A 188 1.35 -6.17 19.53
C ALA A 188 2.73 -6.88 19.45
N GLU A 189 3.16 -7.59 20.52
CA GLU A 189 4.36 -8.45 20.50
C GLU A 189 4.32 -9.50 19.38
N GLN A 190 3.12 -9.87 18.91
CA GLN A 190 2.91 -10.85 17.84
C GLN A 190 2.91 -10.21 16.44
N LEU A 191 2.98 -8.89 16.37
CA LEU A 191 2.89 -8.13 15.14
C LEU A 191 4.26 -7.56 14.74
N ASP A 192 4.46 -7.37 13.44
CA ASP A 192 5.66 -6.75 12.89
C ASP A 192 5.44 -5.23 12.69
N ILE A 193 5.34 -4.50 13.80
CA ILE A 193 5.15 -3.05 13.83
C ILE A 193 6.26 -2.44 14.69
N PRO A 194 7.28 -1.80 14.08
CA PRO A 194 8.44 -1.30 14.79
C PRO A 194 8.18 -0.02 15.60
N ASP A 195 7.24 0.83 15.17
CA ASP A 195 6.94 2.11 15.83
C ASP A 195 5.46 2.18 16.23
N ILE A 196 5.21 2.10 17.54
CA ILE A 196 3.88 2.19 18.12
C ILE A 196 3.88 3.32 19.15
N GLN A 197 3.12 4.37 18.88
CA GLN A 197 2.97 5.51 19.75
C GLN A 197 1.55 5.57 20.31
N PHE A 198 1.38 6.19 21.48
CA PHE A 198 0.10 6.29 22.17
C PHE A 198 -0.24 7.73 22.49
N VAL A 199 -1.51 8.08 22.33
CA VAL A 199 -2.02 9.41 22.70
C VAL A 199 -3.41 9.31 23.32
N PRO A 200 -3.63 9.88 24.53
CA PRO A 200 -4.96 9.98 25.14
C PRO A 200 -5.70 11.18 24.53
N ILE A 201 -6.85 10.95 23.88
CA ILE A 201 -7.61 12.01 23.21
C ILE A 201 -9.07 12.05 23.64
N SER A 202 -9.69 13.20 23.44
CA SER A 202 -11.12 13.32 23.22
C SER A 202 -11.36 13.98 21.86
N ALA A 203 -11.75 13.20 20.88
CA ALA A 203 -12.05 13.73 19.54
C ALA A 203 -13.24 14.69 19.57
N LEU A 204 -14.20 14.49 20.48
CA LEU A 204 -15.36 15.36 20.66
C LEU A 204 -14.97 16.71 21.26
N GLU A 205 -14.16 16.71 22.32
CA GLU A 205 -13.74 17.93 23.03
C GLU A 205 -12.52 18.61 22.36
N GLY A 206 -11.72 17.85 21.59
CA GLY A 206 -10.49 18.31 20.94
C GLY A 206 -9.24 18.15 21.82
N ASP A 207 -9.36 17.51 22.99
CA ASP A 207 -8.25 17.33 23.92
C ASP A 207 -7.16 16.45 23.31
N ASN A 208 -5.91 16.91 23.29
CA ASN A 208 -4.72 16.28 22.71
C ASN A 208 -4.84 15.91 21.21
N VAL A 209 -5.77 16.51 20.48
CA VAL A 209 -5.88 16.32 19.03
C VAL A 209 -4.94 17.28 18.30
N VAL A 210 -5.15 18.59 18.43
CA VAL A 210 -4.28 19.62 17.82
C VAL A 210 -3.42 20.31 18.90
N GLY A 211 -4.00 20.62 20.03
CA GLY A 211 -3.32 21.24 21.18
C GLY A 211 -3.23 20.30 22.37
N LYS A 212 -2.23 20.52 23.21
CA LYS A 212 -2.07 19.77 24.46
C LYS A 212 -3.20 20.12 25.43
N SER A 213 -3.80 19.11 26.04
CA SER A 213 -4.89 19.27 27.00
C SER A 213 -4.37 19.55 28.42
N GLU A 214 -4.99 20.50 29.11
CA GLU A 214 -4.76 20.73 30.53
C GLU A 214 -5.39 19.68 31.44
N LYS A 215 -6.33 18.87 30.88
CA LYS A 215 -7.04 17.81 31.61
C LYS A 215 -6.23 16.52 31.76
N THR A 216 -5.14 16.39 31.01
CA THR A 216 -4.20 15.26 31.07
C THR A 216 -2.79 15.71 31.47
N PRO A 217 -2.61 16.33 32.65
CA PRO A 217 -1.31 16.86 33.08
C PRO A 217 -0.24 15.77 33.25
N TRP A 218 -0.64 14.52 33.38
CA TRP A 218 0.19 13.34 33.49
C TRP A 218 0.73 12.85 32.12
N PHE A 219 0.19 13.37 31.01
CA PHE A 219 0.64 12.99 29.66
C PHE A 219 1.76 13.93 29.21
N ASP A 220 3.00 13.43 29.19
CA ASP A 220 4.17 14.18 28.78
C ASP A 220 4.41 14.16 27.26
N GLY A 221 3.65 13.35 26.51
CA GLY A 221 3.75 13.24 25.06
C GLY A 221 3.22 14.47 24.31
N THR A 222 3.29 14.39 22.99
CA THR A 222 2.82 15.43 22.07
C THR A 222 1.39 15.16 21.59
N PRO A 223 0.62 16.21 21.24
CA PRO A 223 -0.71 16.04 20.62
C PRO A 223 -0.64 15.29 19.29
N LEU A 224 -1.75 14.66 18.90
CA LEU A 224 -1.85 13.86 17.69
C LEU A 224 -1.38 14.60 16.43
N MET A 225 -1.79 15.85 16.22
CA MET A 225 -1.38 16.64 15.05
C MET A 225 0.13 16.85 15.01
N GLU A 226 0.76 17.12 16.13
CA GLU A 226 2.21 17.31 16.21
C GLU A 226 2.96 16.01 15.94
N MET A 227 2.43 14.86 16.36
CA MET A 227 2.96 13.52 15.99
C MET A 227 2.91 13.34 14.49
N LEU A 228 1.76 13.63 13.84
CA LEU A 228 1.58 13.50 12.38
C LEU A 228 2.47 14.45 11.58
N GLU A 229 2.76 15.65 12.11
CA GLU A 229 3.63 16.63 11.46
C GLU A 229 5.12 16.25 11.50
N ASN A 230 5.55 15.54 12.55
CA ASN A 230 6.96 15.30 12.82
C ASN A 230 7.42 13.87 12.53
N ILE A 231 6.50 12.92 12.26
CA ILE A 231 6.88 11.55 11.94
C ILE A 231 7.67 11.48 10.63
N GLU A 232 8.81 10.82 10.65
CA GLU A 232 9.69 10.66 9.50
C GLU A 232 9.37 9.36 8.76
N ILE A 233 8.86 9.47 7.53
CA ILE A 233 8.51 8.33 6.66
C ILE A 233 9.51 8.09 5.54
N GLY A 234 10.39 9.04 5.26
CA GLY A 234 11.38 8.95 4.17
C GLY A 234 12.44 7.86 4.38
N GLU A 235 12.72 7.50 5.64
CA GLU A 235 13.64 6.42 5.98
C GLU A 235 13.03 5.02 5.76
N ASP A 236 11.72 4.93 5.53
CA ASP A 236 11.03 3.67 5.26
C ASP A 236 11.22 3.17 3.84
N ASP A 237 11.60 4.05 2.93
CA ASP A 237 11.86 3.70 1.55
C ASP A 237 13.10 2.81 1.42
N ASN A 238 13.01 1.81 0.55
CA ASN A 238 14.17 0.99 0.21
C ASN A 238 15.09 1.78 -0.74
N HIS A 239 16.18 2.31 -0.20
CA HIS A 239 17.18 3.08 -0.97
C HIS A 239 18.29 2.22 -1.59
N GLU A 240 18.34 0.92 -1.30
CA GLU A 240 19.41 0.00 -1.75
C GLU A 240 19.07 -0.70 -3.06
N ASP A 241 17.86 -1.27 -3.15
CA ASP A 241 17.46 -2.11 -4.26
C ASP A 241 16.86 -1.26 -5.38
N PHE A 242 17.61 -0.97 -6.43
CA PHE A 242 17.05 -0.23 -7.56
C PHE A 242 16.02 -1.09 -8.32
N ARG A 243 14.78 -0.59 -8.38
CA ARG A 243 13.66 -1.20 -9.10
C ARG A 243 12.93 -0.15 -9.91
N PHE A 244 12.84 -0.40 -11.21
CA PHE A 244 12.19 0.49 -12.16
C PHE A 244 11.24 -0.30 -13.08
N PRO A 245 9.97 -0.50 -12.67
CA PRO A 245 8.95 -1.10 -13.52
C PRO A 245 8.66 -0.21 -14.72
N VAL A 246 8.84 -0.72 -15.92
CA VAL A 246 8.62 0.04 -17.16
C VAL A 246 7.13 0.18 -17.41
N GLN A 247 6.65 1.41 -17.43
CA GLN A 247 5.25 1.74 -17.63
C GLN A 247 4.92 2.09 -19.08
N TYR A 248 5.85 2.75 -19.76
CA TYR A 248 5.68 3.18 -21.13
C TYR A 248 7.02 3.25 -21.87
N VAL A 249 7.03 2.84 -23.15
CA VAL A 249 8.19 3.00 -24.02
C VAL A 249 7.96 4.19 -24.93
N ASN A 250 8.76 5.24 -24.74
CA ASN A 250 8.67 6.49 -25.50
C ASN A 250 9.65 6.47 -26.66
N ARG A 251 9.13 6.54 -27.90
CA ARG A 251 9.93 6.60 -29.12
C ARG A 251 9.35 7.65 -30.09
N PRO A 252 9.51 8.94 -29.78
CA PRO A 252 8.94 10.03 -30.59
C PRO A 252 9.61 10.17 -31.97
N ASN A 253 10.86 9.70 -32.10
CA ASN A 253 11.64 9.72 -33.33
C ASN A 253 12.63 8.55 -33.37
N LEU A 254 13.45 8.46 -34.39
CA LEU A 254 14.43 7.36 -34.58
C LEU A 254 15.63 7.46 -33.63
N ASP A 255 15.94 8.66 -33.15
CA ASP A 255 17.14 8.94 -32.35
C ASP A 255 16.90 8.84 -30.84
N PHE A 256 15.63 8.73 -30.42
CA PHE A 256 15.27 8.66 -29.01
C PHE A 256 14.43 7.41 -28.72
N ARG A 257 14.92 6.59 -27.79
CA ARG A 257 14.18 5.48 -27.18
C ARG A 257 14.33 5.56 -25.66
N GLY A 258 13.24 5.91 -25.00
CA GLY A 258 13.19 6.08 -23.55
C GLY A 258 12.20 5.13 -22.91
N PHE A 259 12.52 4.68 -21.70
CA PHE A 259 11.69 3.81 -20.86
C PHE A 259 11.19 4.66 -19.71
N ALA A 260 9.89 5.01 -19.74
CA ALA A 260 9.26 5.83 -18.72
C ALA A 260 8.66 4.95 -17.61
N GLY A 261 8.84 5.40 -16.38
CA GLY A 261 8.35 4.72 -15.19
C GLY A 261 8.60 5.54 -13.93
N THR A 262 8.34 4.94 -12.79
CA THR A 262 8.69 5.48 -11.47
C THR A 262 9.79 4.62 -10.86
N VAL A 263 10.80 5.24 -10.29
CA VAL A 263 11.76 4.55 -9.42
C VAL A 263 11.01 4.15 -8.16
N VAL A 264 10.68 2.88 -8.02
CA VAL A 264 9.87 2.39 -6.88
C VAL A 264 10.73 2.02 -5.67
N SER A 265 12.04 1.85 -5.89
CA SER A 265 13.05 1.73 -4.83
C SER A 265 14.45 2.00 -5.38
N GLY A 266 15.38 2.31 -4.48
CA GLY A 266 16.78 2.54 -4.80
C GLY A 266 17.06 3.81 -5.60
N GLN A 267 18.16 3.79 -6.30
CA GLN A 267 18.62 4.92 -7.11
C GLN A 267 19.43 4.46 -8.32
N VAL A 268 19.47 5.30 -9.36
CA VAL A 268 20.22 5.03 -10.60
C VAL A 268 20.83 6.31 -11.17
N ALA A 269 21.99 6.21 -11.80
CA ALA A 269 22.68 7.29 -12.46
C ALA A 269 23.13 6.88 -13.86
N PRO A 270 23.41 7.84 -14.77
CA PRO A 270 24.07 7.56 -16.03
C PRO A 270 25.40 6.81 -15.82
N GLY A 271 25.64 5.76 -16.63
CA GLY A 271 26.79 4.87 -16.52
C GLY A 271 26.57 3.63 -15.66
N ASP A 272 25.52 3.58 -14.84
CA ASP A 272 25.18 2.39 -14.06
C ASP A 272 24.81 1.21 -14.97
N GLU A 273 25.37 0.01 -14.67
CA GLU A 273 25.02 -1.22 -15.38
C GLU A 273 23.68 -1.74 -14.89
N VAL A 274 22.77 -1.96 -15.85
CA VAL A 274 21.40 -2.41 -15.58
C VAL A 274 21.05 -3.67 -16.35
N THR A 275 20.12 -4.43 -15.80
CA THR A 275 19.56 -5.65 -16.40
C THR A 275 18.07 -5.46 -16.62
N ALA A 276 17.59 -5.79 -17.82
CA ALA A 276 16.17 -5.82 -18.13
C ALA A 276 15.59 -7.21 -17.83
N LEU A 277 14.57 -7.30 -17.00
CA LEU A 277 13.91 -8.54 -16.64
C LEU A 277 12.51 -8.61 -17.28
N PRO A 278 12.06 -9.81 -17.74
CA PRO A 278 12.66 -11.13 -17.53
C PRO A 278 13.74 -11.54 -18.54
N SER A 279 14.07 -10.71 -19.54
CA SER A 279 14.98 -11.14 -20.64
C SER A 279 16.43 -11.38 -20.20
N GLY A 280 16.87 -10.80 -19.07
CA GLY A 280 18.24 -10.88 -18.59
C GLY A 280 19.26 -10.07 -19.40
N LYS A 281 18.81 -9.29 -20.40
CA LYS A 281 19.69 -8.45 -21.22
C LYS A 281 20.26 -7.31 -20.41
N LYS A 282 21.55 -7.05 -20.55
CA LYS A 282 22.28 -6.00 -19.85
C LYS A 282 22.57 -4.80 -20.75
N SER A 283 22.61 -3.64 -20.17
CA SER A 283 23.05 -2.38 -20.79
C SER A 283 23.50 -1.40 -19.71
N LYS A 284 23.90 -0.20 -20.13
CA LYS A 284 24.16 0.91 -19.21
C LYS A 284 23.14 2.02 -19.40
N VAL A 285 22.82 2.69 -18.31
CA VAL A 285 21.98 3.89 -18.36
C VAL A 285 22.74 4.99 -19.06
N LYS A 286 22.19 5.52 -20.15
CA LYS A 286 22.77 6.62 -20.92
C LYS A 286 22.38 7.98 -20.34
N GLN A 287 21.09 8.17 -20.05
CA GLN A 287 20.54 9.42 -19.50
C GLN A 287 19.37 9.12 -18.58
N VAL A 288 19.18 10.00 -17.61
CA VAL A 288 17.98 10.11 -16.78
C VAL A 288 17.26 11.38 -17.19
N VAL A 289 16.11 11.27 -17.83
CA VAL A 289 15.40 12.38 -18.46
C VAL A 289 14.13 12.72 -17.69
N THR A 290 13.94 14.00 -17.38
CA THR A 290 12.72 14.56 -16.78
C THR A 290 12.18 15.68 -17.66
N PHE A 291 11.03 16.25 -17.28
CA PHE A 291 10.48 17.42 -17.97
C PHE A 291 11.41 18.64 -17.90
N GLU A 292 12.16 18.77 -16.82
CA GLU A 292 13.10 19.87 -16.58
C GLU A 292 14.46 19.67 -17.27
N GLY A 293 14.68 18.49 -17.90
CA GLY A 293 15.91 18.11 -18.57
C GLY A 293 16.58 16.88 -17.97
N ASP A 294 17.84 16.67 -18.37
CA ASP A 294 18.64 15.53 -17.90
C ASP A 294 19.06 15.73 -16.45
N GLN A 295 18.97 14.66 -15.67
CA GLN A 295 19.35 14.61 -14.27
C GLN A 295 20.61 13.78 -14.08
N GLU A 296 21.41 14.12 -13.09
CA GLU A 296 22.59 13.34 -12.71
C GLU A 296 22.23 12.01 -12.05
N ARG A 297 21.03 11.90 -11.47
CA ARG A 297 20.55 10.73 -10.74
C ARG A 297 19.03 10.73 -10.62
N ALA A 298 18.45 9.54 -10.60
CA ALA A 298 17.08 9.33 -10.15
C ALA A 298 17.05 8.46 -8.90
N TYR A 299 16.11 8.73 -8.02
CA TYR A 299 15.88 7.99 -6.75
C TYR A 299 14.39 7.83 -6.47
N VAL A 300 14.06 6.94 -5.54
CA VAL A 300 12.68 6.73 -5.08
C VAL A 300 12.12 8.02 -4.46
N PRO A 301 10.89 8.45 -4.78
CA PRO A 301 9.91 7.87 -5.73
C PRO A 301 9.78 8.66 -7.04
N GLN A 302 10.86 9.08 -7.65
CA GLN A 302 10.85 9.95 -8.84
C GLN A 302 10.31 9.25 -10.09
N ALA A 303 9.44 9.96 -10.83
CA ALA A 303 8.99 9.56 -12.16
C ALA A 303 9.95 10.11 -13.22
N VAL A 304 10.60 9.23 -13.97
CA VAL A 304 11.63 9.57 -14.94
C VAL A 304 11.51 8.74 -16.21
N THR A 305 12.27 9.15 -17.24
CA THR A 305 12.51 8.35 -18.44
C THR A 305 13.99 7.98 -18.50
N LEU A 306 14.29 6.68 -18.52
CA LEU A 306 15.65 6.18 -18.70
C LEU A 306 15.92 5.91 -20.18
N THR A 307 17.08 6.33 -20.68
CA THR A 307 17.62 5.88 -21.96
C THR A 307 18.82 4.97 -21.72
N LEU A 308 19.03 3.99 -22.58
CA LEU A 308 20.11 3.01 -22.48
C LEU A 308 21.14 3.20 -23.59
N GLU A 309 22.38 2.73 -23.38
CA GLU A 309 23.42 2.78 -24.38
C GLU A 309 23.13 1.82 -25.55
N ASP A 310 22.59 0.62 -25.25
CA ASP A 310 22.29 -0.40 -26.23
C ASP A 310 20.80 -0.43 -26.58
N GLU A 311 20.49 -0.76 -27.83
CA GLU A 311 19.12 -1.02 -28.26
C GLU A 311 18.70 -2.44 -27.87
N ILE A 312 18.20 -2.62 -26.65
CA ILE A 312 17.62 -3.85 -26.14
C ILE A 312 16.10 -3.79 -26.12
N ASP A 313 15.46 -4.95 -26.35
CA ASP A 313 14.00 -5.02 -26.28
C ASP A 313 13.52 -5.01 -24.84
N ILE A 314 12.82 -3.94 -24.51
CA ILE A 314 12.12 -3.75 -23.25
C ILE A 314 10.72 -3.25 -23.56
N SER A 315 9.74 -3.80 -22.88
CA SER A 315 8.33 -3.49 -23.05
C SER A 315 7.71 -3.04 -21.73
N ARG A 316 6.49 -2.48 -21.82
CA ARG A 316 5.68 -2.26 -20.61
C ARG A 316 5.49 -3.59 -19.87
N GLY A 317 5.73 -3.58 -18.58
CA GLY A 317 5.63 -4.75 -17.71
C GLY A 317 6.97 -5.42 -17.44
N ASP A 318 8.04 -5.04 -18.15
CA ASP A 318 9.40 -5.43 -17.81
C ASP A 318 9.92 -4.55 -16.66
N MET A 319 10.97 -5.00 -16.02
CA MET A 319 11.60 -4.27 -14.91
C MET A 319 13.08 -4.04 -15.22
N ILE A 320 13.53 -2.80 -15.07
CA ILE A 320 14.96 -2.46 -15.14
C ILE A 320 15.49 -2.43 -13.72
N VAL A 321 16.58 -3.15 -13.48
CA VAL A 321 17.22 -3.30 -12.16
C VAL A 321 18.73 -3.14 -12.29
N LYS A 322 19.46 -2.86 -11.20
CA LYS A 322 20.92 -2.94 -11.20
C LYS A 322 21.38 -4.37 -11.41
N SER A 323 22.44 -4.57 -12.20
CA SER A 323 22.92 -5.91 -12.59
C SER A 323 23.53 -6.72 -11.43
N ASP A 324 23.94 -6.04 -10.38
CA ASP A 324 24.51 -6.63 -9.16
C ASP A 324 23.47 -6.90 -8.07
N ASN A 325 22.23 -6.48 -8.25
CA ASN A 325 21.15 -6.63 -7.28
C ASN A 325 19.83 -7.00 -7.97
N LEU A 326 19.64 -8.29 -8.23
CA LEU A 326 18.47 -8.80 -8.94
C LEU A 326 17.35 -9.17 -7.95
N PRO A 327 16.07 -8.89 -8.30
CA PRO A 327 14.91 -9.40 -7.56
C PRO A 327 14.71 -10.90 -7.82
N LEU A 328 13.73 -11.49 -7.15
CA LEU A 328 13.24 -12.83 -7.48
C LEU A 328 12.69 -12.83 -8.92
N LEU A 329 12.96 -13.90 -9.66
CA LEU A 329 12.42 -14.10 -11.01
C LEU A 329 11.93 -15.53 -11.15
N ASN A 330 10.64 -15.75 -10.93
CA ASN A 330 10.05 -17.09 -10.93
C ASN A 330 8.63 -17.06 -11.48
N THR A 331 8.04 -18.23 -11.67
CA THR A 331 6.64 -18.46 -12.01
C THR A 331 5.79 -18.93 -10.82
N GLN A 332 6.41 -19.27 -9.70
CA GLN A 332 5.72 -19.81 -8.53
C GLN A 332 6.16 -19.08 -7.25
N PHE A 333 5.19 -18.64 -6.47
CA PHE A 333 5.45 -17.88 -5.26
C PHE A 333 4.48 -18.28 -4.15
N LYS A 334 4.98 -18.27 -2.92
CA LYS A 334 4.19 -18.29 -1.71
C LYS A 334 3.75 -16.88 -1.36
N THR A 335 2.48 -16.69 -1.06
CA THR A 335 1.92 -15.35 -0.88
C THR A 335 0.89 -15.32 0.25
N HIS A 336 0.82 -14.20 0.97
CA HIS A 336 -0.41 -13.88 1.66
C HIS A 336 -1.44 -13.38 0.65
N LEU A 337 -2.67 -13.86 0.76
CA LEU A 337 -3.77 -13.46 -0.11
C LEU A 337 -4.98 -13.04 0.74
N VAL A 338 -5.47 -11.82 0.51
CA VAL A 338 -6.74 -11.33 1.02
C VAL A 338 -7.79 -11.55 -0.05
N TRP A 339 -8.81 -12.36 0.24
CA TRP A 339 -9.88 -12.63 -0.72
C TRP A 339 -11.01 -11.60 -0.58
N MET A 340 -11.45 -11.02 -1.70
CA MET A 340 -12.35 -9.86 -1.73
C MET A 340 -13.66 -10.11 -2.47
N SER A 341 -13.87 -11.33 -3.02
CA SER A 341 -15.07 -11.70 -3.76
C SER A 341 -16.05 -12.46 -2.88
N GLU A 342 -17.36 -12.30 -3.17
CA GLU A 342 -18.42 -13.12 -2.57
C GLU A 342 -18.35 -14.57 -3.04
N GLU A 343 -17.87 -14.82 -4.27
CA GLU A 343 -17.56 -16.18 -4.71
C GLU A 343 -16.27 -16.65 -4.02
N PRO A 344 -16.30 -17.82 -3.35
CA PRO A 344 -15.10 -18.38 -2.72
C PRO A 344 -13.95 -18.59 -3.68
N LEU A 345 -12.72 -18.34 -3.22
CA LEU A 345 -11.52 -18.74 -3.94
C LEU A 345 -11.42 -20.25 -3.99
N MET A 346 -11.42 -20.78 -5.19
CA MET A 346 -11.18 -22.21 -5.44
C MET A 346 -9.83 -22.38 -6.12
N PRO A 347 -9.00 -23.35 -5.68
CA PRO A 347 -7.75 -23.67 -6.35
C PRO A 347 -7.93 -23.98 -7.83
N ASN A 348 -6.90 -23.66 -8.64
CA ASN A 348 -6.81 -23.91 -10.07
C ASN A 348 -7.80 -23.16 -10.98
N LYS A 349 -8.64 -22.26 -10.46
CA LYS A 349 -9.39 -21.30 -11.28
C LYS A 349 -8.40 -20.28 -11.87
N GLN A 350 -8.54 -19.98 -13.16
CA GLN A 350 -7.69 -18.99 -13.84
C GLN A 350 -8.11 -17.55 -13.56
N TYR A 351 -7.15 -16.74 -13.14
CA TYR A 351 -7.28 -15.31 -12.94
C TYR A 351 -6.24 -14.53 -13.74
N LEU A 352 -6.40 -13.23 -13.82
CA LEU A 352 -5.37 -12.31 -14.26
C LEU A 352 -4.72 -11.69 -13.02
N PHE A 353 -3.41 -11.79 -12.90
CA PHE A 353 -2.63 -11.17 -11.82
C PHE A 353 -1.96 -9.92 -12.34
N LYS A 354 -2.11 -8.81 -11.62
CA LYS A 354 -1.52 -7.53 -12.00
C LYS A 354 -0.58 -7.06 -10.91
N PHE A 355 0.69 -7.01 -11.23
CA PHE A 355 1.76 -6.38 -10.48
C PHE A 355 1.87 -4.89 -10.86
N ALA A 356 2.91 -4.18 -10.42
CA ALA A 356 3.08 -2.76 -10.69
C ALA A 356 2.72 -2.36 -12.14
N THR A 357 3.44 -2.92 -13.13
CA THR A 357 3.20 -2.63 -14.56
C THR A 357 2.92 -3.89 -15.40
N LYS A 358 3.16 -5.09 -14.84
CA LYS A 358 2.99 -6.39 -15.52
C LYS A 358 1.65 -7.02 -15.18
N SER A 359 1.01 -7.57 -16.19
CA SER A 359 -0.15 -8.44 -16.03
C SER A 359 0.15 -9.82 -16.60
N THR A 360 -0.19 -10.88 -15.88
CA THR A 360 0.03 -12.27 -16.31
C THR A 360 -1.14 -13.14 -15.88
N PRO A 361 -1.60 -14.07 -16.74
CA PRO A 361 -2.52 -15.12 -16.31
C PRO A 361 -1.86 -16.07 -15.30
N GLY A 362 -2.65 -16.62 -14.41
CA GLY A 362 -2.17 -17.58 -13.42
C GLY A 362 -3.30 -18.22 -12.66
N VAL A 363 -2.94 -19.02 -11.68
CA VAL A 363 -3.86 -19.73 -10.78
C VAL A 363 -3.35 -19.65 -9.35
N VAL A 364 -4.25 -19.75 -8.39
CA VAL A 364 -3.89 -20.18 -7.04
C VAL A 364 -3.84 -21.70 -7.08
N ALA A 365 -2.64 -22.26 -6.96
CA ALA A 365 -2.42 -23.68 -7.10
C ALA A 365 -2.80 -24.46 -5.83
N HIS A 366 -2.50 -23.87 -4.67
CA HIS A 366 -2.75 -24.47 -3.36
C HIS A 366 -3.08 -23.39 -2.33
N ILE A 367 -3.85 -23.75 -1.32
CA ILE A 367 -4.11 -22.95 -0.12
C ILE A 367 -3.46 -23.71 1.03
N ASP A 368 -2.40 -23.15 1.62
CA ASP A 368 -1.69 -23.80 2.72
C ASP A 368 -2.54 -23.73 4.00
N ASN A 369 -3.02 -22.52 4.32
CA ASN A 369 -3.83 -22.26 5.50
C ASN A 369 -4.68 -20.99 5.32
N GLN A 370 -5.63 -20.85 6.21
CA GLN A 370 -6.37 -19.61 6.49
C GLN A 370 -5.88 -19.04 7.80
N ILE A 371 -5.74 -17.73 7.87
CA ILE A 371 -5.36 -17.00 9.08
C ILE A 371 -6.63 -16.41 9.70
N ASP A 372 -6.98 -16.82 10.92
CA ASP A 372 -8.04 -16.17 11.68
C ASP A 372 -7.55 -14.80 12.16
N VAL A 373 -8.12 -13.73 11.61
CA VAL A 373 -7.73 -12.34 11.91
C VAL A 373 -8.02 -11.90 13.34
N ASN A 374 -8.76 -12.68 14.11
CA ASN A 374 -9.11 -12.39 15.52
C ASN A 374 -8.16 -13.07 16.50
N THR A 375 -7.78 -14.32 16.21
CA THR A 375 -6.93 -15.15 17.08
C THR A 375 -5.48 -15.21 16.56
N LEU A 376 -5.24 -14.89 15.30
CA LEU A 376 -3.99 -15.05 14.54
C LEU A 376 -3.59 -16.53 14.39
N GLU A 377 -4.50 -17.45 14.63
CA GLU A 377 -4.27 -18.87 14.44
C GLU A 377 -4.38 -19.25 12.97
N GLU A 378 -3.51 -20.14 12.54
CA GLU A 378 -3.53 -20.72 11.20
C GLU A 378 -4.34 -22.02 11.23
N THR A 379 -5.26 -22.17 10.29
CA THR A 379 -6.12 -23.35 10.15
C THR A 379 -6.11 -23.86 8.73
N ASP A 380 -6.20 -25.17 8.54
CA ASP A 380 -6.32 -25.76 7.22
C ASP A 380 -7.57 -25.26 6.50
N ALA A 381 -7.44 -24.87 5.23
CA ALA A 381 -8.55 -24.40 4.43
C ALA A 381 -8.48 -24.95 2.99
N MET A 382 -9.63 -25.31 2.45
CA MET A 382 -9.78 -25.76 1.05
C MET A 382 -10.21 -24.63 0.10
N HIS A 383 -10.69 -23.52 0.65
CA HIS A 383 -11.13 -22.31 -0.08
C HIS A 383 -10.99 -21.10 0.86
N LEU A 384 -11.01 -19.91 0.29
CA LEU A 384 -11.12 -18.67 1.06
C LEU A 384 -12.44 -17.98 0.70
N ASN A 385 -13.18 -17.58 1.70
CA ASN A 385 -14.39 -16.78 1.55
C ASN A 385 -14.10 -15.29 1.57
N LEU A 386 -15.12 -14.48 1.32
CA LEU A 386 -15.01 -13.01 1.38
C LEU A 386 -14.37 -12.55 2.69
N ASN A 387 -13.39 -11.66 2.59
CA ASN A 387 -12.62 -11.07 3.69
C ASN A 387 -11.71 -12.05 4.46
N GLU A 388 -11.58 -13.28 4.01
CA GLU A 388 -10.61 -14.21 4.59
C GLU A 388 -9.21 -13.98 4.02
N ILE A 389 -8.22 -14.29 4.84
CA ILE A 389 -6.80 -14.16 4.54
C ILE A 389 -6.18 -15.55 4.66
N GLY A 390 -5.37 -15.92 3.68
CA GLY A 390 -4.66 -17.18 3.71
C GLY A 390 -3.24 -17.07 3.17
N VAL A 391 -2.44 -18.07 3.46
CA VAL A 391 -1.17 -18.34 2.80
C VAL A 391 -1.47 -19.27 1.64
N VAL A 392 -1.07 -18.85 0.45
CA VAL A 392 -1.38 -19.60 -0.78
C VAL A 392 -0.17 -19.68 -1.70
N ASP A 393 -0.14 -20.74 -2.51
CA ASP A 393 0.81 -20.91 -3.59
C ASP A 393 0.18 -20.41 -4.89
N VAL A 394 0.82 -19.45 -5.55
CA VAL A 394 0.39 -18.93 -6.85
C VAL A 394 1.34 -19.41 -7.95
N LYS A 395 0.76 -19.71 -9.12
CA LYS A 395 1.51 -20.12 -10.31
C LYS A 395 1.11 -19.28 -11.50
N PHE A 396 2.09 -18.60 -12.10
CA PHE A 396 1.93 -17.73 -13.26
C PHE A 396 2.33 -18.44 -14.57
N THR A 397 1.77 -17.99 -15.68
CA THR A 397 2.12 -18.53 -17.01
C THR A 397 3.44 -18.00 -17.54
N GLN A 398 3.95 -16.90 -16.98
CA GLN A 398 5.22 -16.26 -17.35
C GLN A 398 6.00 -15.88 -16.11
N PRO A 399 7.34 -15.85 -16.17
CA PRO A 399 8.16 -15.37 -15.08
C PRO A 399 7.81 -13.92 -14.71
N VAL A 400 7.76 -13.66 -13.41
CA VAL A 400 7.53 -12.33 -12.84
C VAL A 400 8.74 -11.95 -12.02
N ALA A 401 9.26 -10.74 -12.27
CA ALA A 401 10.27 -10.13 -11.43
C ALA A 401 9.58 -9.40 -10.28
N CYS A 402 9.87 -9.80 -9.05
CA CYS A 402 9.29 -9.21 -7.84
C CYS A 402 10.23 -9.38 -6.65
N ASP A 403 9.96 -8.65 -5.59
CA ASP A 403 10.67 -8.79 -4.31
C ASP A 403 9.68 -9.37 -3.25
N PRO A 404 10.17 -9.94 -2.16
CA PRO A 404 9.33 -10.17 -0.99
C PRO A 404 8.67 -8.87 -0.54
N TYR A 405 7.38 -8.92 -0.21
CA TYR A 405 6.60 -7.72 0.13
C TYR A 405 7.20 -6.91 1.29
N LYS A 406 7.73 -7.61 2.30
CA LYS A 406 8.40 -6.98 3.45
C LYS A 406 9.66 -6.20 3.07
N ARG A 407 10.33 -6.59 1.96
CA ARG A 407 11.53 -5.92 1.46
C ARG A 407 11.18 -4.73 0.57
N ASN A 408 10.19 -4.90 -0.30
CA ASN A 408 9.77 -3.86 -1.23
C ASN A 408 8.27 -4.00 -1.56
N ARG A 409 7.43 -3.21 -0.89
CA ARG A 409 5.97 -3.24 -1.05
C ARG A 409 5.51 -3.04 -2.50
N PRO A 410 6.03 -2.03 -3.26
CA PRO A 410 5.57 -1.77 -4.63
C PRO A 410 5.82 -2.92 -5.61
N THR A 411 6.91 -3.67 -5.47
CA THR A 411 7.23 -4.80 -6.35
C THR A 411 6.80 -6.15 -5.79
N GLY A 412 6.51 -6.21 -4.49
CA GLY A 412 6.10 -7.42 -3.78
C GLY A 412 4.59 -7.63 -3.68
N SER A 413 3.77 -6.76 -4.28
CA SER A 413 2.32 -6.83 -4.22
C SER A 413 1.68 -7.04 -5.59
N PHE A 414 0.49 -7.64 -5.59
CA PHE A 414 -0.33 -7.81 -6.79
C PHE A 414 -1.82 -7.79 -6.46
N ILE A 415 -2.65 -7.54 -7.47
CA ILE A 415 -4.09 -7.75 -7.40
C ILE A 415 -4.49 -8.93 -8.27
N VAL A 416 -5.54 -9.64 -7.82
CA VAL A 416 -6.18 -10.74 -8.54
C VAL A 416 -7.44 -10.21 -9.21
N ILE A 417 -7.56 -10.41 -10.52
CA ILE A 417 -8.66 -9.90 -11.33
C ILE A 417 -9.39 -11.10 -11.94
N ASP A 418 -10.70 -11.15 -11.77
CA ASP A 418 -11.53 -12.12 -12.43
C ASP A 418 -11.61 -11.80 -13.93
N ARG A 419 -11.34 -12.80 -14.79
CA ARG A 419 -11.22 -12.62 -16.24
C ARG A 419 -12.55 -12.36 -16.95
N LEU A 420 -13.66 -12.71 -16.33
CA LEU A 420 -15.01 -12.52 -16.93
C LEU A 420 -15.61 -11.17 -16.56
N THR A 421 -15.49 -10.81 -15.29
CA THR A 421 -16.09 -9.57 -14.76
C THR A 421 -15.16 -8.37 -14.83
N ASN A 422 -13.83 -8.60 -14.98
CA ASN A 422 -12.76 -7.61 -14.81
C ASN A 422 -12.74 -6.95 -13.41
N GLY A 423 -13.44 -7.54 -12.44
CA GLY A 423 -13.46 -7.08 -11.05
C GLY A 423 -12.21 -7.56 -10.30
N THR A 424 -11.69 -6.72 -9.40
CA THR A 424 -10.66 -7.13 -8.45
C THR A 424 -11.29 -8.04 -7.41
N VAL A 425 -10.77 -9.27 -7.30
CA VAL A 425 -11.29 -10.33 -6.42
C VAL A 425 -10.33 -10.70 -5.29
N GLY A 426 -9.11 -10.16 -5.31
CA GLY A 426 -8.14 -10.38 -4.23
C GLY A 426 -6.93 -9.46 -4.34
N ALA A 427 -6.18 -9.38 -3.26
CA ALA A 427 -4.88 -8.71 -3.19
C ALA A 427 -3.86 -9.61 -2.51
N GLY A 428 -2.67 -9.72 -3.08
CA GLY A 428 -1.62 -10.62 -2.61
C GLY A 428 -0.31 -9.89 -2.32
N MET A 429 0.43 -10.46 -1.37
CA MET A 429 1.73 -9.99 -0.91
C MET A 429 2.70 -11.17 -0.99
N ILE A 430 3.75 -11.02 -1.79
CA ILE A 430 4.77 -12.06 -1.98
C ILE A 430 5.50 -12.30 -0.67
N ILE A 431 5.55 -13.54 -0.23
CA ILE A 431 6.37 -13.98 0.91
C ILE A 431 7.74 -14.36 0.39
N ASP A 432 7.79 -15.34 -0.52
CA ASP A 432 9.02 -15.83 -1.11
C ASP A 432 8.72 -16.62 -2.41
N GLU A 433 9.75 -16.92 -3.19
CA GLU A 433 9.63 -17.84 -4.29
C GLU A 433 9.48 -19.28 -3.77
N ILE A 434 8.67 -20.06 -4.47
CA ILE A 434 8.67 -21.50 -4.26
C ILE A 434 9.81 -22.04 -5.12
N ALA A 435 10.81 -22.66 -4.46
CA ALA A 435 11.83 -23.41 -5.18
C ALA A 435 11.09 -24.42 -6.07
N GLY A 436 10.93 -24.05 -7.32
CA GLY A 436 10.53 -25.05 -8.31
C GLY A 436 11.48 -26.22 -8.13
N ASP A 437 10.99 -27.43 -8.21
CA ASP A 437 11.88 -28.50 -8.63
C ASP A 437 12.70 -27.86 -9.75
N ALA A 438 14.01 -27.74 -9.52
CA ALA A 438 14.91 -27.32 -10.56
C ALA A 438 14.67 -28.35 -11.70
N GLN A 439 13.64 -28.10 -12.45
CA GLN A 439 13.64 -28.51 -13.82
C GLN A 439 14.78 -27.67 -14.40
N HIS A 440 16.01 -28.19 -14.23
CA HIS A 440 16.84 -28.21 -15.40
C HIS A 440 15.86 -28.48 -16.53
N THR A 441 15.55 -27.43 -17.29
CA THR A 441 15.03 -27.58 -18.63
C THR A 441 16.17 -28.11 -19.51
N SER A 442 16.73 -29.22 -19.15
CA SER A 442 16.98 -30.26 -20.12
C SER A 442 15.57 -30.59 -20.60
N PRO A 443 15.22 -30.31 -21.85
CA PRO A 443 13.94 -30.72 -22.37
C PRO A 443 13.84 -32.19 -22.05
N ASN A 444 12.93 -32.59 -21.16
CA ASN A 444 12.68 -34.01 -20.87
C ASN A 444 12.00 -34.57 -22.09
N PHE A 445 12.84 -34.92 -23.05
CA PHE A 445 12.38 -35.59 -24.25
C PHE A 445 11.86 -36.96 -23.83
N SER A 446 10.65 -37.30 -24.24
CA SER A 446 10.08 -38.61 -24.08
C SER A 446 10.99 -39.65 -24.76
N GLU A 447 10.96 -40.87 -24.28
CA GLU A 447 11.72 -41.97 -24.87
C GLU A 447 11.46 -42.06 -26.39
N PHE A 448 10.22 -41.82 -26.83
CA PHE A 448 9.83 -41.74 -28.23
C PHE A 448 10.55 -40.58 -28.96
N GLU A 449 10.65 -39.38 -28.39
CA GLU A 449 11.31 -38.23 -29.02
C GLU A 449 12.82 -38.46 -29.16
N LEU A 450 13.45 -39.09 -28.16
CA LEU A 450 14.86 -39.46 -28.19
C LEU A 450 15.12 -40.50 -29.28
N GLU A 451 14.31 -41.58 -29.36
CA GLU A 451 14.40 -42.62 -30.39
C GLU A 451 14.11 -42.05 -31.78
N PHE A 452 13.06 -41.22 -31.92
CA PHE A 452 12.72 -40.56 -33.17
C PHE A 452 13.84 -39.63 -33.66
N ASN A 453 14.42 -38.82 -32.78
CA ASN A 453 15.56 -37.96 -33.11
C ASN A 453 16.77 -38.77 -33.53
N ALA A 454 17.09 -39.85 -32.83
CA ALA A 454 18.19 -40.74 -33.19
C ALA A 454 17.95 -41.40 -34.57
N LEU A 455 16.72 -41.81 -34.87
CA LEU A 455 16.32 -42.39 -36.15
C LEU A 455 16.42 -41.34 -37.28
N VAL A 456 15.96 -40.13 -37.08
CA VAL A 456 16.08 -39.03 -38.04
C VAL A 456 17.55 -38.73 -38.33
N ARG A 457 18.39 -38.62 -37.31
CA ARG A 457 19.83 -38.37 -37.50
C ARG A 457 20.54 -39.48 -38.25
N LYS A 458 20.12 -40.72 -38.02
CA LYS A 458 20.70 -41.89 -38.69
C LYS A 458 20.29 -41.99 -40.16
N HIS A 459 19.02 -41.75 -40.49
CA HIS A 459 18.46 -42.02 -41.82
C HIS A 459 18.34 -40.76 -42.71
N PHE A 460 18.35 -39.56 -42.09
CA PHE A 460 18.22 -38.28 -42.78
C PHE A 460 19.32 -37.29 -42.32
N PRO A 461 20.63 -37.64 -42.47
CA PRO A 461 21.74 -36.79 -41.99
C PRO A 461 21.76 -35.40 -42.63
N HIS A 462 21.18 -35.27 -43.83
CA HIS A 462 21.08 -33.97 -44.54
C HIS A 462 20.09 -32.98 -43.91
N TRP A 463 19.29 -33.40 -42.92
CA TRP A 463 18.40 -32.52 -42.17
C TRP A 463 19.15 -31.77 -41.05
N ASN A 464 20.39 -32.10 -40.76
CA ASN A 464 21.22 -31.50 -39.70
C ASN A 464 20.51 -31.41 -38.33
N SER A 465 19.72 -32.41 -37.99
CA SER A 465 19.00 -32.48 -36.72
C SER A 465 19.98 -32.49 -35.54
N VAL A 466 19.78 -31.58 -34.60
CA VAL A 466 20.57 -31.51 -33.36
C VAL A 466 20.31 -32.76 -32.50
N ASP A 467 21.36 -33.21 -31.80
CA ASP A 467 21.27 -34.33 -30.87
C ASP A 467 20.57 -33.88 -29.59
N ILE A 468 19.27 -34.13 -29.49
CA ILE A 468 18.46 -33.72 -28.34
C ILE A 468 18.80 -34.48 -27.05
N SER A 469 19.54 -35.64 -27.13
CA SER A 469 20.03 -36.35 -25.94
C SER A 469 21.17 -35.60 -25.21
N LYS A 470 21.70 -34.54 -25.80
CA LYS A 470 22.80 -33.72 -25.28
C LYS A 470 22.38 -32.29 -24.88
N LEU A 471 21.10 -32.01 -25.06
CA LEU A 471 20.49 -30.73 -24.61
C LEU A 471 19.91 -30.90 -23.23
#